data_64e860bdd26efc93ba258deef147b6cb
#
_entry.id   64e860bdd26efc93ba258deef147b6cb
#
_cell.length_a   1.000
_cell.length_b   1.000
_cell.length_c   1.000
_cell.angle_alpha   90.00
_cell.angle_beta   90.00
_cell.angle_gamma   90.00
#
_symmetry.space_group_name_H-M   'P 1'
#
loop_
_entity.id
_entity.type
_entity.pdbx_description
1 polymer ?
#
loop_
_entity_poly.entity_id
_entity_poly.type
_entity_poly.pdbx_seq_one_letter_code
_entity_poly.pdbx_strand_id
1 'polypeptide(L)'
;LGKALPRARVCGFDISKLAVKAAAGKHKGIPFAVASSFAIPLGTGSVHLLTDVFSPLAQAEFARVVKPGGFFLYAVPGERHLYGLKEILYEAPYENPHRETAYEGFRFVRREQVRDEISLPDGEAAMDLFAMTPYYWKTGVEGVKRLQEAGAFQTEIAFDFLVYERL
;
A
#
# COMPACT_ATOMS: atom_id res chain seq x y z
N LEU A 1 10.38 7.24 -6.38
CA LEU A 1 11.71 6.92 -5.79
C LEU A 1 12.85 7.19 -6.77
N GLY A 2 12.89 6.61 -7.96
CA GLY A 2 14.02 6.79 -8.89
C GLY A 2 14.37 8.24 -9.22
N LYS A 3 13.38 9.13 -9.36
CA LYS A 3 13.62 10.57 -9.57
C LYS A 3 14.12 11.28 -8.31
N ALA A 4 13.64 10.87 -7.13
CA ALA A 4 14.03 11.46 -5.84
C ALA A 4 15.41 10.97 -5.36
N LEU A 5 15.85 9.82 -5.83
CA LEU A 5 17.10 9.17 -5.44
C LEU A 5 17.96 8.84 -6.69
N PRO A 6 18.50 9.85 -7.38
CA PRO A 6 19.14 9.67 -8.70
C PRO A 6 20.41 8.81 -8.68
N ARG A 7 21.02 8.62 -7.49
CA ARG A 7 22.21 7.76 -7.33
C ARG A 7 21.85 6.33 -6.86
N ALA A 8 20.57 6.04 -6.55
CA ALA A 8 20.16 4.73 -6.10
C ALA A 8 19.85 3.82 -7.29
N ARG A 9 20.22 2.54 -7.15
CA ARG A 9 19.70 1.48 -8.00
C ARG A 9 18.34 1.07 -7.43
N VAL A 10 17.28 1.29 -8.21
CA VAL A 10 15.89 0.98 -7.82
C VAL A 10 15.43 -0.23 -8.61
N CYS A 11 14.77 -1.16 -7.95
CA CYS A 11 14.04 -2.26 -8.57
C CYS A 11 12.66 -2.39 -7.92
N GLY A 12 11.74 -3.04 -8.59
CA GLY A 12 10.40 -3.29 -8.08
C GLY A 12 9.96 -4.72 -8.30
N PHE A 13 9.02 -5.19 -7.50
CA PHE A 13 8.38 -6.47 -7.71
C PHE A 13 6.92 -6.43 -7.28
N ASP A 14 6.13 -7.31 -7.84
CA ASP A 14 4.74 -7.53 -7.49
C ASP A 14 4.37 -8.99 -7.82
N ILE A 15 3.39 -9.55 -7.15
CA ILE A 15 2.88 -10.89 -7.45
C ILE A 15 2.07 -10.92 -8.76
N SER A 16 1.50 -9.80 -9.15
CA SER A 16 0.71 -9.63 -10.37
C SER A 16 1.60 -9.47 -11.60
N LYS A 17 1.56 -10.45 -12.48
CA LYS A 17 2.24 -10.38 -13.80
C LYS A 17 1.81 -9.17 -14.63
N LEU A 18 0.53 -8.78 -14.55
CA LEU A 18 -0.02 -7.65 -15.28
C LEU A 18 0.53 -6.32 -14.72
N ALA A 19 0.57 -6.17 -13.40
CA ALA A 19 1.14 -5.00 -12.75
C ALA A 19 2.64 -4.84 -13.08
N VAL A 20 3.41 -5.92 -13.00
CA VAL A 20 4.83 -5.94 -13.37
C VAL A 20 5.04 -5.56 -14.84
N LYS A 21 4.24 -6.12 -15.75
CA LYS A 21 4.31 -5.79 -17.20
C LYS A 21 4.01 -4.31 -17.44
N ALA A 22 2.97 -3.77 -16.82
CA ALA A 22 2.61 -2.36 -16.92
C ALA A 22 3.71 -1.44 -16.37
N ALA A 23 4.24 -1.77 -15.18
CA ALA A 23 5.32 -1.00 -14.55
C ALA A 23 6.59 -0.99 -15.40
N ALA A 24 7.03 -2.14 -15.92
CA ALA A 24 8.20 -2.26 -16.79
C ALA A 24 8.01 -1.52 -18.13
N GLY A 25 6.80 -1.49 -18.66
CA GLY A 25 6.44 -0.72 -19.85
C GLY A 25 6.55 0.79 -19.63
N LYS A 26 6.08 1.25 -18.47
CA LYS A 26 5.99 2.69 -18.11
C LYS A 26 7.32 3.26 -17.62
N HIS A 27 8.15 2.47 -16.92
CA HIS A 27 9.38 2.92 -16.26
C HIS A 27 10.61 2.23 -16.82
N LYS A 28 11.02 2.64 -18.05
CA LYS A 28 12.22 2.13 -18.69
C LYS A 28 13.46 2.37 -17.83
N GLY A 29 14.32 1.37 -17.69
CA GLY A 29 15.56 1.45 -16.90
C GLY A 29 15.41 1.06 -15.43
N ILE A 30 14.19 0.78 -14.95
CA ILE A 30 13.96 0.17 -13.63
C ILE A 30 13.64 -1.33 -13.85
N PRO A 31 14.42 -2.27 -13.31
CA PRO A 31 14.09 -3.69 -13.38
C PRO A 31 12.89 -4.01 -12.49
N PHE A 32 11.97 -4.82 -13.03
CA PHE A 32 10.82 -5.34 -12.30
C PHE A 32 10.78 -6.86 -12.38
N ALA A 33 10.34 -7.52 -11.30
CA ALA A 33 10.19 -8.96 -11.21
C ALA A 33 8.80 -9.36 -10.72
N VAL A 34 8.29 -10.50 -11.19
CA VAL A 34 7.13 -11.15 -10.57
C VAL A 34 7.64 -11.96 -9.38
N ALA A 35 7.30 -11.52 -8.16
CA ALA A 35 7.75 -12.17 -6.93
C ALA A 35 6.79 -11.92 -5.79
N SER A 36 6.85 -12.78 -4.77
CA SER A 36 6.12 -12.62 -3.51
C SER A 36 6.95 -11.82 -2.51
N SER A 37 6.31 -11.02 -1.65
CA SER A 37 6.93 -10.38 -0.49
C SER A 37 7.52 -11.39 0.51
N PHE A 38 7.02 -12.63 0.51
CA PHE A 38 7.53 -13.74 1.33
C PHE A 38 8.71 -14.50 0.71
N ALA A 39 9.10 -14.17 -0.52
CA ALA A 39 10.22 -14.77 -1.24
C ALA A 39 10.82 -13.75 -2.22
N ILE A 40 11.51 -12.75 -1.68
CA ILE A 40 12.08 -11.64 -2.44
C ILE A 40 13.33 -12.12 -3.19
N PRO A 41 13.43 -11.94 -4.52
CA PRO A 41 14.55 -12.46 -5.32
C PRO A 41 15.82 -11.60 -5.20
N LEU A 42 16.20 -11.27 -3.97
CA LEU A 42 17.39 -10.50 -3.63
C LEU A 42 18.19 -11.22 -2.54
N GLY A 43 19.49 -11.00 -2.54
CA GLY A 43 20.40 -11.58 -1.55
C GLY A 43 20.17 -11.00 -0.14
N THR A 44 20.59 -11.76 0.88
CA THR A 44 20.59 -11.31 2.28
C THR A 44 21.42 -10.04 2.43
N GLY A 45 20.91 -9.05 3.17
CA GLY A 45 21.60 -7.79 3.45
C GLY A 45 22.03 -7.01 2.20
N SER A 46 21.24 -7.08 1.11
CA SER A 46 21.59 -6.44 -0.16
C SER A 46 20.91 -5.09 -0.38
N VAL A 47 19.90 -4.75 0.43
CA VAL A 47 19.04 -3.57 0.25
C VAL A 47 19.28 -2.54 1.34
N HIS A 48 19.44 -1.28 0.96
CA HIS A 48 19.56 -0.15 1.91
C HIS A 48 18.20 0.41 2.33
N LEU A 49 17.23 0.37 1.42
CA LEU A 49 15.87 0.82 1.64
C LEU A 49 14.90 -0.15 0.96
N LEU A 50 14.02 -0.75 1.74
CA LEU A 50 12.85 -1.49 1.27
C LEU A 50 11.61 -0.63 1.46
N THR A 51 10.76 -0.55 0.45
CA THR A 51 9.43 0.06 0.58
C THR A 51 8.37 -0.99 0.31
N ASP A 52 7.42 -1.10 1.23
CA ASP A 52 6.22 -1.91 1.08
C ASP A 52 4.99 -0.99 1.06
N VAL A 53 4.18 -1.11 0.01
CA VAL A 53 3.00 -0.26 -0.20
C VAL A 53 1.77 -1.15 -0.32
N PHE A 54 0.94 -1.18 0.72
CA PHE A 54 -0.31 -1.94 0.79
C PHE A 54 -0.19 -3.44 0.53
N SER A 55 1.00 -4.02 0.70
CA SER A 55 1.19 -5.45 0.57
C SER A 55 1.26 -6.16 1.94
N PRO A 56 1.16 -7.49 2.00
CA PRO A 56 1.30 -8.21 3.25
C PRO A 56 2.69 -8.05 3.86
N LEU A 57 2.76 -7.77 5.15
CA LEU A 57 4.01 -7.68 5.89
C LEU A 57 4.70 -9.04 5.98
N ALA A 58 5.86 -9.18 5.33
CA ALA A 58 6.71 -10.37 5.38
C ALA A 58 7.96 -10.09 6.24
N GLN A 59 7.76 -9.90 7.54
CA GLN A 59 8.75 -9.38 8.48
C GLN A 59 10.11 -10.08 8.41
N ALA A 60 10.14 -11.42 8.47
CA ALA A 60 11.38 -12.20 8.42
C ALA A 60 12.14 -12.01 7.10
N GLU A 61 11.41 -11.96 5.98
CA GLU A 61 11.99 -11.77 4.66
C GLU A 61 12.50 -10.34 4.47
N PHE A 62 11.78 -9.35 4.99
CA PHE A 62 12.22 -7.96 4.99
C PHE A 62 13.50 -7.79 5.83
N ALA A 63 13.54 -8.41 7.02
CA ALA A 63 14.74 -8.43 7.87
C ALA A 63 15.93 -9.15 7.19
N ARG A 64 15.66 -10.17 6.37
CA ARG A 64 16.70 -10.87 5.60
C ARG A 64 17.34 -9.98 4.53
N VAL A 65 16.52 -9.28 3.74
CA VAL A 65 17.02 -8.51 2.58
C VAL A 65 17.57 -7.14 2.93
N VAL A 66 17.03 -6.48 3.96
CA VAL A 66 17.50 -5.15 4.40
C VAL A 66 18.79 -5.31 5.19
N LYS A 67 19.80 -4.51 4.87
CA LYS A 67 21.08 -4.45 5.58
C LYS A 67 20.89 -3.99 7.03
N PRO A 68 21.70 -4.46 7.99
CA PRO A 68 21.79 -3.77 9.28
C PRO A 68 22.05 -2.27 9.10
N GLY A 69 21.32 -1.43 9.81
CA GLY A 69 21.33 0.03 9.65
C GLY A 69 20.62 0.54 8.39
N GLY A 70 20.06 -0.33 7.56
CA GLY A 70 19.17 0.04 6.45
C GLY A 70 17.75 0.33 6.93
N PHE A 71 16.89 0.78 6.02
CA PHE A 71 15.54 1.22 6.36
C PHE A 71 14.47 0.39 5.67
N PHE A 72 13.36 0.22 6.38
CA PHE A 72 12.11 -0.31 5.87
C PHE A 72 11.02 0.76 6.02
N LEU A 73 10.39 1.14 4.91
CA LEU A 73 9.27 2.07 4.84
C LEU A 73 7.99 1.28 4.53
N TYR A 74 7.06 1.29 5.46
CA TYR A 74 5.78 0.59 5.33
C TYR A 74 4.65 1.59 5.16
N ALA A 75 4.06 1.64 3.96
CA ALA A 75 2.91 2.46 3.67
C ALA A 75 1.62 1.66 3.90
N VAL A 76 0.80 2.13 4.81
CA VAL A 76 -0.47 1.48 5.19
C VAL A 76 -1.61 2.49 5.17
N PRO A 77 -2.88 2.03 5.00
CA PRO A 77 -4.01 2.92 5.14
C PRO A 77 -4.11 3.44 6.57
N GLY A 78 -4.29 4.75 6.71
CA GLY A 78 -4.58 5.41 7.98
C GLY A 78 -6.01 5.11 8.47
N GLU A 79 -6.33 5.54 9.67
CA GLU A 79 -7.59 5.22 10.37
C GLU A 79 -8.83 5.54 9.50
N ARG A 80 -8.87 6.73 8.90
CA ARG A 80 -10.02 7.19 8.11
C ARG A 80 -9.83 7.06 6.59
N HIS A 81 -8.85 6.26 6.14
CA HIS A 81 -8.66 6.03 4.71
C HIS A 81 -9.91 5.46 4.05
N LEU A 82 -10.42 6.16 3.04
CA LEU A 82 -11.65 5.84 2.30
C LEU A 82 -12.90 5.74 3.20
N TYR A 83 -12.98 6.58 4.25
CA TYR A 83 -14.12 6.51 5.18
C TYR A 83 -15.45 6.86 4.51
N GLY A 84 -15.50 7.89 3.65
CA GLY A 84 -16.70 8.23 2.87
C GLY A 84 -17.19 7.09 1.97
N LEU A 85 -16.26 6.30 1.40
CA LEU A 85 -16.63 5.08 0.67
C LEU A 85 -17.28 4.04 1.60
N LYS A 86 -16.73 3.86 2.82
CA LYS A 86 -17.28 2.91 3.81
C LYS A 86 -18.67 3.33 4.30
N GLU A 87 -18.97 4.63 4.39
CA GLU A 87 -20.28 5.14 4.77
C GLU A 87 -21.37 4.72 3.76
N ILE A 88 -21.02 4.61 2.48
CA ILE A 88 -21.93 4.10 1.45
C ILE A 88 -22.04 2.57 1.51
N LEU A 89 -20.92 1.88 1.69
CA LEU A 89 -20.85 0.41 1.64
C LEU A 89 -21.50 -0.27 2.85
N TYR A 90 -21.39 0.31 4.04
CA TYR A 90 -21.74 -0.34 5.32
C TYR A 90 -22.74 0.48 6.11
N GLU A 91 -23.69 -0.19 6.77
CA GLU A 91 -24.62 0.45 7.70
C GLU A 91 -23.93 0.98 8.96
N ALA A 92 -22.86 0.29 9.39
CA ALA A 92 -22.00 0.71 10.48
C ALA A 92 -20.55 0.84 9.95
N PRO A 93 -20.19 2.00 9.39
CA PRO A 93 -18.83 2.24 8.91
C PRO A 93 -17.83 2.20 10.07
N TYR A 94 -16.63 1.71 9.79
CA TYR A 94 -15.58 1.54 10.79
C TYR A 94 -14.27 2.19 10.35
N GLU A 95 -13.51 2.70 11.30
CA GLU A 95 -12.15 3.17 11.08
C GLU A 95 -11.19 1.98 10.94
N ASN A 96 -10.11 2.17 10.21
CA ASN A 96 -9.07 1.13 10.14
C ASN A 96 -8.39 0.99 11.51
N PRO A 97 -8.06 -0.23 11.93
CA PRO A 97 -7.42 -0.43 13.23
C PRO A 97 -6.05 0.25 13.26
N HIS A 98 -5.73 0.79 14.44
CA HIS A 98 -4.37 1.26 14.70
C HIS A 98 -3.39 0.09 14.58
N ARG A 99 -2.27 0.29 13.87
CA ARG A 99 -1.26 -0.75 13.70
C ARG A 99 -0.22 -0.67 14.79
N GLU A 100 0.12 -1.84 15.33
CA GLU A 100 1.28 -1.97 16.19
C GLU A 100 2.55 -1.59 15.42
N THR A 101 3.49 -0.98 16.13
CA THR A 101 4.73 -0.48 15.55
C THR A 101 5.95 -1.34 15.93
N ALA A 102 5.79 -2.45 16.65
CA ALA A 102 6.86 -3.35 17.02
C ALA A 102 7.00 -4.50 16.03
N TYR A 103 8.15 -4.60 15.36
CA TYR A 103 8.50 -5.72 14.47
C TYR A 103 9.87 -6.27 14.84
N GLU A 104 9.96 -7.59 14.98
CA GLU A 104 11.22 -8.28 15.30
C GLU A 104 12.31 -7.96 14.26
N GLY A 105 13.50 -7.62 14.74
CA GLY A 105 14.63 -7.26 13.90
C GLY A 105 14.60 -5.83 13.36
N PHE A 106 13.59 -5.03 13.75
CA PHE A 106 13.46 -3.63 13.35
C PHE A 106 13.22 -2.73 14.57
N ARG A 107 13.80 -1.56 14.53
CA ARG A 107 13.52 -0.46 15.46
C ARG A 107 12.59 0.55 14.76
N PHE A 108 11.44 0.82 15.36
CA PHE A 108 10.57 1.90 14.89
C PHE A 108 11.27 3.25 15.06
N VAL A 109 11.27 4.05 14.02
CA VAL A 109 11.91 5.37 14.00
C VAL A 109 10.86 6.47 14.10
N ARG A 110 9.88 6.46 13.19
CA ARG A 110 8.82 7.47 13.15
C ARG A 110 7.65 7.05 12.28
N ARG A 111 6.55 7.78 12.43
CA ARG A 111 5.35 7.72 11.60
C ARG A 111 5.14 9.08 10.93
N GLU A 112 4.94 9.08 9.63
CA GLU A 112 4.52 10.24 8.86
C GLU A 112 3.10 10.00 8.34
N GLN A 113 2.22 10.97 8.50
CA GLN A 113 0.84 10.87 8.05
C GLN A 113 0.62 11.81 6.87
N VAL A 114 0.05 11.28 5.80
CA VAL A 114 -0.40 12.07 4.65
C VAL A 114 -1.91 11.91 4.55
N ARG A 115 -2.61 13.03 4.51
CA ARG A 115 -4.07 13.07 4.38
C ARG A 115 -4.44 14.01 3.25
N ASP A 116 -5.43 13.62 2.49
CA ASP A 116 -6.02 14.40 1.41
C ASP A 116 -7.47 13.95 1.22
N GLU A 117 -8.18 14.56 0.30
CA GLU A 117 -9.56 14.24 -0.03
C GLU A 117 -9.70 14.11 -1.55
N ILE A 118 -10.44 13.11 -2.00
CA ILE A 118 -10.79 12.94 -3.40
C ILE A 118 -12.30 13.06 -3.59
N SER A 119 -12.68 13.68 -4.70
CA SER A 119 -14.06 13.73 -5.16
C SER A 119 -14.29 12.67 -6.22
N LEU A 120 -15.32 11.87 -6.04
CA LEU A 120 -15.79 10.88 -6.99
C LEU A 120 -17.07 11.44 -7.64
N PRO A 121 -17.08 11.60 -8.97
CA PRO A 121 -18.17 12.30 -9.64
C PRO A 121 -19.47 11.48 -9.71
N ASP A 122 -19.38 10.17 -9.67
CA ASP A 122 -20.49 9.25 -9.86
C ASP A 122 -20.20 7.83 -9.34
N GLY A 123 -21.19 6.95 -9.47
CA GLY A 123 -21.10 5.56 -9.07
C GLY A 123 -20.11 4.74 -9.89
N GLU A 124 -19.82 5.10 -11.16
CA GLU A 124 -18.84 4.39 -11.98
C GLU A 124 -17.42 4.60 -11.43
N ALA A 125 -17.04 5.85 -11.18
CA ALA A 125 -15.77 6.18 -10.54
C ALA A 125 -15.64 5.56 -9.14
N ALA A 126 -16.74 5.51 -8.39
CA ALA A 126 -16.81 4.87 -7.09
C ALA A 126 -16.58 3.35 -7.18
N MET A 127 -17.17 2.69 -8.16
CA MET A 127 -16.99 1.25 -8.41
C MET A 127 -15.56 0.92 -8.83
N ASP A 128 -14.91 1.76 -9.63
CA ASP A 128 -13.51 1.60 -10.02
C ASP A 128 -12.59 1.68 -8.79
N LEU A 129 -12.80 2.68 -7.93
CA LEU A 129 -12.06 2.78 -6.67
C LEU A 129 -12.33 1.57 -5.77
N PHE A 130 -13.58 1.18 -5.60
CA PHE A 130 -14.00 0.03 -4.79
C PHE A 130 -13.32 -1.26 -5.24
N ALA A 131 -13.26 -1.54 -6.55
CA ALA A 131 -12.62 -2.73 -7.13
C ALA A 131 -11.12 -2.84 -6.81
N MET A 132 -10.46 -1.72 -6.51
CA MET A 132 -9.06 -1.68 -6.10
C MET A 132 -8.84 -1.95 -4.60
N THR A 133 -9.90 -2.05 -3.82
CA THR A 133 -9.82 -2.20 -2.35
C THR A 133 -10.12 -3.63 -1.90
N PRO A 134 -9.65 -4.03 -0.70
CA PRO A 134 -10.06 -5.30 -0.08
C PRO A 134 -11.56 -5.38 0.24
N TYR A 135 -12.27 -4.25 0.24
CA TYR A 135 -13.71 -4.18 0.51
C TYR A 135 -14.52 -4.91 -0.57
N TYR A 136 -14.02 -4.95 -1.82
CA TYR A 136 -14.63 -5.68 -2.93
C TYR A 136 -15.00 -7.14 -2.57
N TRP A 137 -14.14 -7.80 -1.82
CA TRP A 137 -14.32 -9.19 -1.42
C TRP A 137 -15.16 -9.40 -0.15
N LYS A 138 -15.49 -8.31 0.55
CA LYS A 138 -16.13 -8.35 1.88
C LYS A 138 -17.51 -7.70 1.91
N THR A 139 -17.86 -6.92 0.89
CA THR A 139 -19.11 -6.16 0.86
C THR A 139 -20.24 -7.00 0.30
N GLY A 140 -21.38 -6.99 0.99
CA GLY A 140 -22.60 -7.66 0.54
C GLY A 140 -23.27 -6.93 -0.64
N VAL A 141 -24.19 -7.61 -1.29
CA VAL A 141 -24.89 -7.12 -2.51
C VAL A 141 -25.53 -5.77 -2.30
N GLU A 142 -26.17 -5.52 -1.16
CA GLU A 142 -26.85 -4.26 -0.85
C GLU A 142 -25.86 -3.08 -0.76
N GLY A 143 -24.69 -3.28 -0.20
CA GLY A 143 -23.63 -2.26 -0.17
C GLY A 143 -23.11 -1.91 -1.56
N VAL A 144 -22.92 -2.93 -2.40
CA VAL A 144 -22.51 -2.73 -3.80
C VAL A 144 -23.58 -1.96 -4.58
N LYS A 145 -24.86 -2.29 -4.38
CA LYS A 145 -25.97 -1.59 -5.02
C LYS A 145 -26.03 -0.12 -4.62
N ARG A 146 -25.92 0.17 -3.30
CA ARG A 146 -25.86 1.57 -2.82
C ARG A 146 -24.71 2.33 -3.49
N LEU A 147 -23.56 1.71 -3.68
CA LEU A 147 -22.41 2.33 -4.33
C LEU A 147 -22.66 2.61 -5.82
N GLN A 148 -23.29 1.67 -6.54
CA GLN A 148 -23.64 1.86 -7.95
C GLN A 148 -24.64 2.99 -8.17
N GLU A 149 -25.56 3.18 -7.23
CA GLU A 149 -26.59 4.21 -7.24
C GLU A 149 -26.11 5.55 -6.62
N ALA A 150 -24.87 5.57 -6.09
CA ALA A 150 -24.32 6.76 -5.48
C ALA A 150 -24.13 7.90 -6.51
N GLY A 151 -24.54 9.11 -6.13
CA GLY A 151 -24.14 10.32 -6.83
C GLY A 151 -22.71 10.70 -6.54
N ALA A 152 -22.35 11.95 -6.85
CA ALA A 152 -21.05 12.50 -6.49
C ALA A 152 -20.86 12.53 -4.97
N PHE A 153 -19.69 12.11 -4.48
CA PHE A 153 -19.32 12.19 -3.07
C PHE A 153 -17.81 12.40 -2.90
N GLN A 154 -17.42 12.74 -1.68
CA GLN A 154 -16.02 12.89 -1.29
C GLN A 154 -15.61 11.79 -0.34
N THR A 155 -14.33 11.42 -0.37
CA THR A 155 -13.76 10.47 0.59
C THR A 155 -12.32 10.82 0.93
N GLU A 156 -11.96 10.58 2.19
CA GLU A 156 -10.61 10.84 2.68
C GLU A 156 -9.61 9.85 2.09
N ILE A 157 -8.45 10.36 1.72
CA ILE A 157 -7.25 9.55 1.48
C ILE A 157 -6.32 9.78 2.67
N ALA A 158 -6.09 8.75 3.44
CA ALA A 158 -5.21 8.80 4.61
C ALA A 158 -4.18 7.68 4.54
N PHE A 159 -2.89 8.04 4.54
CA PHE A 159 -1.79 7.10 4.51
C PHE A 159 -0.88 7.31 5.71
N ASP A 160 -0.49 6.22 6.33
CA ASP A 160 0.55 6.20 7.34
C ASP A 160 1.82 5.58 6.75
N PHE A 161 2.90 6.33 6.78
CA PHE A 161 4.24 5.88 6.40
C PHE A 161 5.03 5.57 7.68
N LEU A 162 5.18 4.30 7.97
CA LEU A 162 5.91 3.81 9.14
C LEU A 162 7.36 3.56 8.74
N VAL A 163 8.30 4.24 9.40
CA VAL A 163 9.73 4.13 9.10
C VAL A 163 10.39 3.28 10.17
N TYR A 164 11.10 2.27 9.74
CA TYR A 164 11.85 1.36 10.57
C TYR A 164 13.31 1.31 10.16
N GLU A 165 14.20 1.12 11.14
CA GLU A 165 15.61 0.81 10.93
C GLU A 165 15.87 -0.66 11.25
N ARG A 166 16.65 -1.34 10.41
CA ARG A 166 17.06 -2.72 10.61
C ARG A 166 18.16 -2.78 11.67
N LEU A 167 17.93 -3.56 12.74
CA LEU A 167 18.90 -3.79 13.82
C LEU A 167 20.06 -4.70 13.40
#